data_19b49c385506e2961d1ab90fb8d6c725
#
_entry.id   19b49c385506e2961d1ab90fb8d6c725
#
_cell.length_a   1.000
_cell.length_b   1.000
_cell.length_c   1.000
_cell.angle_alpha   90.00
_cell.angle_beta   90.00
_cell.angle_gamma   90.00
#
_symmetry.space_group_name_H-M   'P 1'
#
loop_
_entity.id
_entity.type
_entity.pdbx_description
1 polymer ?
#
loop_
_entity_poly.entity_id
_entity_poly.type
_entity_poly.pdbx_seq_one_letter_code
_entity_poly.pdbx_strand_id
1 'polypeptide(L)'
;MSISMATPLSHLRFLAVSLSIIHLTLFLSTTATQQPLHEEQDTPITRFQRYLRINTAHPTPDYTSAVSFLKAQAQSLGLKTQTLEFVQGKPVLLLTWPGLNPSLPSLVLNSHLDSVPAEPEKWLHNPFSAHRTASGAIFARGAQDDKCIAIQYLEAIRNLKSQSFTPCRTIHISLVPDEEIGGFDGAAKFVESEEFKGLNVGFALDEGQASPGDEFRVFYSDRVPWNLKIRAKGRPGHGSRMYDGSAVENLMESVEVVSRFRESQFDVVKAGKALNGEVVSVNPVYVKAGVVSED
;
A
#
# COMPACT_ATOMS: atom_id res chain seq x y z
N MET A 1 56.14 -37.58 -63.35
CA MET A 1 56.12 -37.96 -61.95
C MET A 1 56.88 -36.87 -61.18
N SER A 2 56.14 -35.89 -60.62
CA SER A 2 56.75 -34.81 -59.84
C SER A 2 55.81 -34.51 -58.70
N ILE A 3 56.21 -34.82 -57.48
CA ILE A 3 55.50 -34.61 -56.24
C ILE A 3 55.97 -33.28 -55.72
N SER A 4 55.08 -32.26 -55.66
CA SER A 4 55.35 -31.00 -55.04
C SER A 4 54.93 -31.04 -53.55
N MET A 5 55.87 -30.90 -52.63
CA MET A 5 55.62 -30.76 -51.21
C MET A 5 55.14 -29.31 -50.93
N ALA A 6 53.96 -29.18 -50.44
CA ALA A 6 53.43 -27.91 -49.93
C ALA A 6 53.99 -27.69 -48.50
N THR A 7 54.54 -26.54 -48.27
CA THR A 7 55.21 -26.10 -47.05
C THR A 7 54.25 -25.83 -45.88
N PRO A 8 54.64 -26.05 -44.64
CA PRO A 8 53.76 -25.95 -43.44
C PRO A 8 53.53 -24.50 -42.92
N LEU A 9 53.74 -23.48 -43.75
CA LEU A 9 53.59 -22.08 -43.31
C LEU A 9 52.17 -21.55 -43.30
N SER A 10 51.19 -22.24 -43.91
CA SER A 10 49.79 -21.82 -43.95
C SER A 10 49.07 -22.08 -42.62
N HIS A 11 49.44 -23.09 -41.88
CA HIS A 11 48.78 -23.40 -40.59
C HIS A 11 49.21 -22.52 -39.44
N LEU A 12 50.44 -21.94 -39.47
CA LEU A 12 50.89 -21.00 -38.43
C LEU A 12 50.21 -19.64 -38.52
N ARG A 13 49.86 -19.18 -39.72
CA ARG A 13 49.14 -17.92 -39.90
C ARG A 13 47.66 -18.03 -39.46
N PHE A 14 47.02 -19.17 -39.66
CA PHE A 14 45.66 -19.38 -39.18
C PHE A 14 45.59 -19.49 -37.64
N LEU A 15 46.59 -20.11 -37.01
CA LEU A 15 46.64 -20.18 -35.53
C LEU A 15 46.87 -18.81 -34.88
N ALA A 16 47.74 -17.97 -35.48
CA ALA A 16 47.99 -16.64 -34.97
C ALA A 16 46.81 -15.68 -35.08
N VAL A 17 46.01 -15.78 -36.16
CA VAL A 17 44.80 -14.98 -36.34
C VAL A 17 43.70 -15.48 -35.40
N SER A 18 43.56 -16.78 -35.21
CA SER A 18 42.56 -17.36 -34.26
C SER A 18 42.86 -17.00 -32.80
N LEU A 19 44.14 -17.00 -32.38
CA LEU A 19 44.55 -16.57 -31.05
C LEU A 19 44.33 -15.05 -30.84
N SER A 20 44.56 -14.23 -31.85
CA SER A 20 44.31 -12.78 -31.76
C SER A 20 42.81 -12.44 -31.67
N ILE A 21 41.93 -13.19 -32.35
CA ILE A 21 40.48 -13.03 -32.26
C ILE A 21 39.95 -13.49 -30.90
N ILE A 22 40.49 -14.60 -30.35
CA ILE A 22 40.12 -15.08 -29.02
C ILE A 22 40.60 -14.09 -27.93
N HIS A 23 41.77 -13.52 -28.04
CA HIS A 23 42.23 -12.46 -27.12
C HIS A 23 41.39 -11.18 -27.24
N LEU A 24 40.99 -10.79 -28.42
CA LEU A 24 40.15 -9.60 -28.63
C LEU A 24 38.75 -9.82 -28.12
N THR A 25 38.19 -11.02 -28.27
CA THR A 25 36.86 -11.34 -27.70
C THR A 25 36.89 -11.48 -26.18
N LEU A 26 37.97 -12.00 -25.59
CA LEU A 26 38.17 -12.04 -24.14
C LEU A 26 38.40 -10.62 -23.56
N PHE A 27 39.07 -9.74 -24.26
CA PHE A 27 39.25 -8.34 -23.82
C PHE A 27 37.98 -7.51 -23.97
N LEU A 28 37.14 -7.79 -24.96
CA LEU A 28 35.82 -7.14 -25.11
C LEU A 28 34.75 -7.69 -24.13
N SER A 29 34.94 -8.89 -23.56
CA SER A 29 34.08 -9.46 -22.55
C SER A 29 34.39 -8.96 -21.12
N THR A 30 35.54 -8.34 -20.89
CA THR A 30 35.95 -7.87 -19.55
C THR A 30 35.74 -6.36 -19.34
N THR A 31 35.27 -5.64 -20.35
CA THR A 31 34.85 -4.24 -20.22
C THR A 31 33.32 -4.08 -20.31
N ALA A 32 32.56 -5.04 -19.76
CA ALA A 32 31.26 -4.67 -19.22
C ALA A 32 31.56 -3.75 -18.03
N THR A 33 31.72 -2.48 -18.28
CA THR A 33 31.62 -1.44 -17.27
C THR A 33 30.33 -1.69 -16.53
N GLN A 34 30.43 -2.33 -15.36
CA GLN A 34 29.38 -2.15 -14.36
C GLN A 34 29.29 -0.63 -14.21
N GLN A 35 28.24 -0.04 -14.80
CA GLN A 35 27.85 1.29 -14.37
C GLN A 35 27.84 1.23 -12.85
N PRO A 36 28.52 2.14 -12.15
CA PRO A 36 28.42 2.21 -10.72
C PRO A 36 26.92 2.25 -10.45
N LEU A 37 26.41 1.32 -9.64
CA LEU A 37 25.06 1.38 -9.12
C LEU A 37 24.96 2.80 -8.58
N HIS A 38 24.21 3.66 -9.27
CA HIS A 38 23.93 5.01 -8.82
C HIS A 38 23.34 4.81 -7.44
N GLU A 39 24.12 5.09 -6.40
CA GLU A 39 23.64 5.02 -5.04
C GLU A 39 22.45 5.97 -4.99
N GLU A 40 21.27 5.39 -4.87
CA GLU A 40 20.01 6.14 -4.91
C GLU A 40 20.07 7.16 -3.78
N GLN A 41 20.13 8.47 -4.12
CA GLN A 41 20.26 9.52 -3.13
C GLN A 41 19.19 9.34 -2.05
N ASP A 42 19.59 9.44 -0.77
CA ASP A 42 18.67 9.28 0.35
C ASP A 42 17.84 10.54 0.56
N THR A 43 16.77 10.66 -0.23
CA THR A 43 15.81 11.77 -0.20
C THR A 43 14.46 11.31 0.38
N PRO A 44 13.57 12.22 0.83
CA PRO A 44 12.22 11.85 1.23
C PRO A 44 11.48 10.99 0.19
N ILE A 45 11.63 11.35 -1.08
CA ILE A 45 10.99 10.64 -2.20
C ILE A 45 11.55 9.23 -2.36
N THR A 46 12.88 9.06 -2.31
CA THR A 46 13.49 7.74 -2.46
C THR A 46 13.20 6.84 -1.27
N ARG A 47 13.12 7.38 -0.04
CA ARG A 47 12.64 6.63 1.14
C ARG A 47 11.20 6.18 0.98
N PHE A 48 10.33 7.05 0.48
CA PHE A 48 8.94 6.70 0.16
C PHE A 48 8.86 5.60 -0.91
N GLN A 49 9.61 5.73 -2.03
CA GLN A 49 9.64 4.71 -3.07
C GLN A 49 10.18 3.37 -2.55
N ARG A 50 11.19 3.36 -1.67
CA ARG A 50 11.68 2.12 -1.03
C ARG A 50 10.60 1.45 -0.20
N TYR A 51 9.83 2.22 0.58
CA TYR A 51 8.73 1.67 1.35
C TYR A 51 7.59 1.13 0.47
N LEU A 52 7.26 1.82 -0.62
CA LEU A 52 6.24 1.38 -1.58
C LEU A 52 6.60 0.07 -2.30
N ARG A 53 7.91 -0.21 -2.50
CA ARG A 53 8.36 -1.46 -3.12
C ARG A 53 8.16 -2.70 -2.24
N ILE A 54 7.93 -2.53 -0.95
CA ILE A 54 7.59 -3.62 -0.04
C ILE A 54 6.11 -3.96 -0.25
N ASN A 55 5.82 -5.18 -0.67
CA ASN A 55 4.44 -5.61 -0.91
C ASN A 55 3.74 -5.95 0.41
N THR A 56 2.89 -5.05 0.89
CA THR A 56 2.06 -5.26 2.07
C THR A 56 0.59 -5.44 1.73
N ALA A 57 0.28 -5.83 0.49
CA ALA A 57 -1.10 -6.07 0.08
C ALA A 57 -1.63 -7.40 0.60
N HIS A 58 -2.91 -7.38 1.02
CA HIS A 58 -3.62 -8.61 1.35
C HIS A 58 -3.75 -9.54 0.13
N PRO A 59 -3.84 -10.87 0.33
CA PRO A 59 -3.98 -11.57 1.62
C PRO A 59 -2.67 -11.94 2.33
N THR A 60 -1.50 -11.58 1.78
CA THR A 60 -0.19 -12.01 2.30
C THR A 60 0.78 -10.83 2.43
N PRO A 61 0.49 -9.86 3.31
CA PRO A 61 1.33 -8.68 3.48
C PRO A 61 2.72 -9.03 4.05
N ASP A 62 3.79 -8.45 3.48
CA ASP A 62 5.15 -8.55 4.01
C ASP A 62 5.37 -7.53 5.14
N TYR A 63 4.77 -7.81 6.29
CA TYR A 63 4.97 -6.98 7.49
C TYR A 63 6.41 -7.01 8.00
N THR A 64 7.13 -8.11 7.81
CA THR A 64 8.51 -8.25 8.30
C THR A 64 9.42 -7.23 7.66
N SER A 65 9.40 -7.11 6.33
CA SER A 65 10.18 -6.12 5.61
C SER A 65 9.72 -4.69 5.90
N ALA A 66 8.40 -4.46 5.99
CA ALA A 66 7.84 -3.15 6.30
C ALA A 66 8.28 -2.65 7.68
N VAL A 67 8.12 -3.48 8.72
CA VAL A 67 8.55 -3.16 10.09
C VAL A 67 10.06 -2.95 10.16
N SER A 68 10.86 -3.80 9.50
CA SER A 68 12.32 -3.65 9.46
C SER A 68 12.75 -2.32 8.84
N PHE A 69 12.14 -1.96 7.70
CA PHE A 69 12.40 -0.69 7.02
C PHE A 69 12.07 0.51 7.91
N LEU A 70 10.86 0.53 8.48
CA LEU A 70 10.38 1.65 9.31
C LEU A 70 11.16 1.77 10.62
N LYS A 71 11.56 0.65 11.23
CA LYS A 71 12.46 0.65 12.40
C LYS A 71 13.82 1.27 12.07
N ALA A 72 14.40 0.94 10.91
CA ALA A 72 15.67 1.53 10.49
C ALA A 72 15.54 3.05 10.29
N GLN A 73 14.44 3.52 9.67
CA GLN A 73 14.17 4.97 9.56
C GLN A 73 14.04 5.63 10.92
N ALA A 74 13.28 5.05 11.84
CA ALA A 74 13.08 5.56 13.19
C ALA A 74 14.39 5.60 14.00
N GLN A 75 15.19 4.56 13.91
CA GLN A 75 16.51 4.47 14.57
C GLN A 75 17.48 5.54 14.05
N SER A 76 17.48 5.81 12.75
CA SER A 76 18.28 6.89 12.16
C SER A 76 17.90 8.29 12.70
N LEU A 77 16.69 8.42 13.22
CA LEU A 77 16.16 9.62 13.88
C LEU A 77 16.34 9.59 15.40
N GLY A 78 16.91 8.54 15.96
CA GLY A 78 17.03 8.37 17.43
C GLY A 78 15.69 8.22 18.13
N LEU A 79 14.67 7.68 17.47
CA LEU A 79 13.40 7.33 18.09
C LEU A 79 13.52 5.98 18.81
N LYS A 80 12.80 5.82 19.93
CA LYS A 80 12.62 4.50 20.54
C LYS A 80 11.67 3.68 19.68
N THR A 81 11.95 2.38 19.54
CA THR A 81 11.13 1.48 18.72
C THR A 81 10.68 0.29 19.56
N GLN A 82 9.41 -0.08 19.48
CA GLN A 82 8.84 -1.26 20.08
C GLN A 82 7.96 -1.96 19.06
N THR A 83 8.06 -3.28 18.97
CA THR A 83 7.13 -4.09 18.17
C THR A 83 6.28 -4.90 19.11
N LEU A 84 4.97 -4.75 19.01
CA LEU A 84 3.95 -5.47 19.76
C LEU A 84 3.26 -6.45 18.82
N GLU A 85 2.97 -7.64 19.29
CA GLU A 85 2.29 -8.65 18.49
C GLU A 85 1.18 -9.28 19.34
N PHE A 86 -0.03 -8.81 19.15
CA PHE A 86 -1.22 -9.32 19.85
C PHE A 86 -1.79 -10.57 19.18
N VAL A 87 -1.59 -10.68 17.87
CA VAL A 87 -1.92 -11.84 17.06
C VAL A 87 -0.70 -12.18 16.21
N GLN A 88 -0.35 -13.45 16.16
CA GLN A 88 0.83 -13.93 15.44
C GLN A 88 0.85 -13.45 13.98
N GLY A 89 1.98 -12.88 13.56
CA GLY A 89 2.16 -12.37 12.21
C GLY A 89 1.50 -11.01 11.93
N LYS A 90 0.94 -10.35 12.97
CA LYS A 90 0.30 -9.03 12.86
C LYS A 90 0.94 -8.01 13.81
N PRO A 91 2.12 -7.50 13.47
CA PRO A 91 2.88 -6.60 14.33
C PRO A 91 2.29 -5.19 14.34
N VAL A 92 2.18 -4.60 15.51
CA VAL A 92 2.02 -3.15 15.72
C VAL A 92 3.42 -2.59 15.99
N LEU A 93 3.88 -1.66 15.16
CA LEU A 93 5.15 -0.97 15.38
C LEU A 93 4.89 0.38 16.06
N LEU A 94 5.39 0.54 17.27
CA LEU A 94 5.32 1.78 18.03
C LEU A 94 6.68 2.48 18.01
N LEU A 95 6.70 3.73 17.53
CA LEU A 95 7.86 4.60 17.53
C LEU A 95 7.62 5.75 18.51
N THR A 96 8.61 6.08 19.32
CA THR A 96 8.43 7.11 20.36
C THR A 96 9.53 8.17 20.28
N TRP A 97 9.10 9.42 20.21
CA TRP A 97 9.94 10.60 20.42
C TRP A 97 9.60 11.20 21.79
N PRO A 98 10.45 10.98 22.82
CA PRO A 98 10.19 11.50 24.15
C PRO A 98 10.11 13.02 24.17
N GLY A 99 9.14 13.56 24.88
CA GLY A 99 9.01 14.98 25.14
C GLY A 99 9.81 15.41 26.36
N LEU A 100 9.96 16.75 26.50
CA LEU A 100 10.62 17.36 27.68
C LEU A 100 9.84 17.10 28.98
N ASN A 101 8.52 17.02 28.88
CA ASN A 101 7.65 16.72 30.03
C ASN A 101 6.77 15.50 29.73
N PRO A 102 7.20 14.31 30.18
CA PRO A 102 6.48 13.06 29.92
C PRO A 102 5.17 12.91 30.70
N SER A 103 4.90 13.80 31.68
CA SER A 103 3.63 13.80 32.42
C SER A 103 2.48 14.45 31.64
N LEU A 104 2.78 15.20 30.60
CA LEU A 104 1.76 15.75 29.71
C LEU A 104 1.13 14.65 28.87
N PRO A 105 -0.18 14.75 28.58
CA PRO A 105 -0.81 13.84 27.62
C PRO A 105 -0.08 13.83 26.28
N SER A 106 0.19 12.64 25.78
CA SER A 106 0.96 12.43 24.55
C SER A 106 0.14 12.71 23.27
N LEU A 107 0.83 12.84 22.15
CA LEU A 107 0.27 12.85 20.81
C LEU A 107 0.53 11.49 20.15
N VAL A 108 -0.51 10.85 19.61
CA VAL A 108 -0.40 9.66 18.77
C VAL A 108 -0.65 10.05 17.31
N LEU A 109 0.26 9.64 16.43
CA LEU A 109 0.17 9.74 14.99
C LEU A 109 0.00 8.31 14.45
N ASN A 110 -1.19 7.98 13.97
CA ASN A 110 -1.49 6.64 13.48
C ASN A 110 -1.33 6.54 11.97
N SER A 111 -1.02 5.35 11.48
CA SER A 111 -0.96 4.96 10.07
C SER A 111 -1.01 3.45 10.01
N HIS A 112 -1.44 2.85 8.89
CA HIS A 112 -1.43 1.41 8.76
C HIS A 112 -0.31 0.88 7.85
N LEU A 113 0.02 -0.40 8.02
CA LEU A 113 1.11 -1.08 7.31
C LEU A 113 0.64 -1.77 6.04
N ASP A 114 -0.61 -2.25 6.05
CA ASP A 114 -1.19 -3.06 4.99
C ASP A 114 -1.72 -2.21 3.82
N SER A 115 -2.21 -2.86 2.82
CA SER A 115 -2.92 -2.26 1.70
C SER A 115 -3.87 -3.27 1.06
N VAL A 116 -4.90 -2.77 0.35
CA VAL A 116 -5.80 -3.63 -0.41
C VAL A 116 -5.07 -4.37 -1.53
N PRO A 117 -5.60 -5.52 -2.00
CA PRO A 117 -5.05 -6.26 -3.13
C PRO A 117 -4.87 -5.38 -4.38
N ALA A 118 -3.91 -5.72 -5.21
CA ALA A 118 -3.75 -5.15 -6.53
C ALA A 118 -3.97 -6.23 -7.59
N GLU A 119 -4.58 -5.85 -8.72
CA GLU A 119 -4.70 -6.67 -9.93
C GLU A 119 -3.68 -6.15 -10.94
N PRO A 120 -2.45 -6.69 -10.97
CA PRO A 120 -1.32 -6.10 -11.71
C PRO A 120 -1.59 -5.84 -13.19
N GLU A 121 -2.43 -6.67 -13.81
CA GLU A 121 -2.82 -6.57 -15.21
C GLU A 121 -3.71 -5.34 -15.52
N LYS A 122 -4.29 -4.73 -14.51
CA LYS A 122 -5.08 -3.49 -14.64
C LYS A 122 -4.27 -2.22 -14.38
N TRP A 123 -2.97 -2.36 -14.08
CA TRP A 123 -2.11 -1.24 -13.79
C TRP A 123 -1.21 -0.88 -14.98
N LEU A 124 -1.05 0.42 -15.25
CA LEU A 124 -0.11 0.90 -16.27
C LEU A 124 1.35 0.57 -15.92
N HIS A 125 1.69 0.57 -14.65
CA HIS A 125 3.00 0.20 -14.10
C HIS A 125 2.80 -0.87 -13.04
N ASN A 126 3.79 -1.73 -12.82
CA ASN A 126 3.70 -2.71 -11.73
C ASN A 126 3.36 -2.00 -10.40
N PRO A 127 2.29 -2.40 -9.69
CA PRO A 127 1.80 -1.72 -8.50
C PRO A 127 2.80 -1.67 -7.33
N PHE A 128 3.85 -2.47 -7.36
CA PHE A 128 4.91 -2.48 -6.33
C PHE A 128 6.27 -2.00 -6.87
N SER A 129 6.30 -1.36 -8.05
CA SER A 129 7.53 -0.79 -8.60
C SER A 129 7.86 0.59 -8.03
N ALA A 130 6.87 1.28 -7.45
CA ALA A 130 6.98 2.68 -7.06
C ALA A 130 7.44 3.57 -8.23
N HIS A 131 6.86 3.35 -9.41
CA HIS A 131 7.25 4.08 -10.63
C HIS A 131 7.03 5.58 -10.45
N ARG A 132 8.08 6.37 -10.71
CA ARG A 132 8.00 7.83 -10.71
C ARG A 132 8.12 8.35 -12.12
N THR A 133 7.15 9.14 -12.56
CA THR A 133 7.16 9.80 -13.87
C THR A 133 8.10 11.00 -13.91
N ALA A 134 8.38 11.49 -15.11
CA ALA A 134 9.13 12.74 -15.29
C ALA A 134 8.42 13.96 -14.68
N SER A 135 7.09 13.95 -14.59
CA SER A 135 6.29 14.99 -13.92
C SER A 135 6.32 14.89 -12.39
N GLY A 136 6.91 13.83 -11.84
CA GLY A 136 7.01 13.61 -10.39
C GLY A 136 5.89 12.76 -9.78
N ALA A 137 4.87 12.35 -10.54
CA ALA A 137 3.83 11.47 -10.05
C ALA A 137 4.37 10.07 -9.73
N ILE A 138 3.96 9.50 -8.58
CA ILE A 138 4.38 8.16 -8.14
C ILE A 138 3.19 7.21 -8.24
N PHE A 139 3.38 6.10 -8.97
CA PHE A 139 2.39 5.05 -9.15
C PHE A 139 2.78 3.83 -8.32
N ALA A 140 2.00 3.54 -7.29
CA ALA A 140 2.13 2.31 -6.51
C ALA A 140 0.86 2.03 -5.69
N ARG A 141 0.62 0.75 -5.35
CA ARG A 141 -0.36 0.38 -4.32
C ARG A 141 0.13 0.89 -2.96
N GLY A 142 -0.74 1.52 -2.15
CA GLY A 142 -0.38 2.14 -0.89
C GLY A 142 0.29 3.52 -1.02
N ALA A 143 0.38 4.11 -2.24
CA ALA A 143 1.00 5.41 -2.41
C ALA A 143 0.21 6.54 -1.74
N GLN A 144 -1.11 6.44 -1.72
CA GLN A 144 -2.01 7.37 -1.07
C GLN A 144 -2.56 6.80 0.23
N ASP A 145 -2.93 5.56 0.24
CA ASP A 145 -3.58 4.83 1.31
C ASP A 145 -2.70 3.63 1.70
N ASP A 146 -1.89 3.69 2.85
CA ASP A 146 -1.60 4.99 3.50
C ASP A 146 -0.09 5.14 3.78
N LYS A 147 0.78 4.39 3.09
CA LYS A 147 2.24 4.43 3.28
C LYS A 147 2.84 5.84 3.20
N CYS A 148 2.15 6.77 2.51
CA CYS A 148 2.59 8.16 2.45
C CYS A 148 2.53 8.82 3.83
N ILE A 149 1.53 8.52 4.66
CA ILE A 149 1.34 9.11 5.98
C ILE A 149 2.48 8.70 6.91
N ALA A 150 2.81 7.39 6.96
CA ALA A 150 3.95 6.91 7.76
C ALA A 150 5.25 7.64 7.42
N ILE A 151 5.55 7.82 6.12
CA ILE A 151 6.75 8.53 5.68
C ILE A 151 6.66 10.02 5.99
N GLN A 152 5.50 10.66 5.81
CA GLN A 152 5.32 12.08 6.13
C GLN A 152 5.57 12.35 7.62
N TYR A 153 5.08 11.49 8.52
CA TYR A 153 5.37 11.62 9.95
C TYR A 153 6.88 11.52 10.26
N LEU A 154 7.56 10.55 9.66
CA LEU A 154 9.00 10.39 9.86
C LEU A 154 9.80 11.57 9.29
N GLU A 155 9.43 12.08 8.12
CA GLU A 155 10.08 13.25 7.51
C GLU A 155 9.79 14.55 8.26
N ALA A 156 8.57 14.71 8.81
CA ALA A 156 8.25 15.84 9.68
C ALA A 156 9.15 15.83 10.94
N ILE A 157 9.31 14.66 11.57
CA ILE A 157 10.23 14.52 12.72
C ILE A 157 11.67 14.79 12.31
N ARG A 158 12.11 14.27 11.15
CA ARG A 158 13.45 14.53 10.61
C ARG A 158 13.72 16.02 10.45
N ASN A 159 12.77 16.74 9.85
CA ASN A 159 12.87 18.16 9.64
C ASN A 159 12.90 18.96 10.97
N LEU A 160 12.02 18.63 11.92
CA LEU A 160 12.00 19.27 13.23
C LEU A 160 13.30 19.03 14.00
N LYS A 161 13.82 17.80 13.99
CA LYS A 161 15.10 17.47 14.65
C LYS A 161 16.29 18.20 13.99
N SER A 162 16.30 18.37 12.68
CA SER A 162 17.34 19.13 11.99
C SER A 162 17.38 20.61 12.42
N GLN A 163 16.27 21.12 12.89
CA GLN A 163 16.12 22.46 13.45
C GLN A 163 16.34 22.51 14.98
N SER A 164 16.86 21.43 15.58
CA SER A 164 17.08 21.28 17.01
C SER A 164 15.77 21.40 17.85
N PHE A 165 14.62 21.16 17.23
CA PHE A 165 13.35 21.17 17.95
C PHE A 165 13.24 19.91 18.85
N THR A 166 12.75 20.13 20.08
CA THR A 166 12.38 19.06 21.00
C THR A 166 10.93 19.24 21.42
N PRO A 167 10.07 18.25 21.29
CA PRO A 167 8.65 18.40 21.66
C PRO A 167 8.48 18.54 23.17
N CYS A 168 7.51 19.34 23.60
CA CYS A 168 7.19 19.44 25.02
C CYS A 168 6.55 18.14 25.55
N ARG A 169 5.58 17.59 24.83
CA ARG A 169 4.91 16.32 25.12
C ARG A 169 5.49 15.17 24.28
N THR A 170 5.39 13.97 24.77
CA THR A 170 5.82 12.79 24.02
C THR A 170 4.97 12.62 22.75
N ILE A 171 5.62 12.26 21.65
CA ILE A 171 4.98 11.91 20.38
C ILE A 171 5.20 10.42 20.13
N HIS A 172 4.12 9.73 19.84
CA HIS A 172 4.15 8.33 19.41
C HIS A 172 3.69 8.24 17.96
N ILE A 173 4.32 7.38 17.15
CA ILE A 173 3.78 6.93 15.87
C ILE A 173 3.39 5.48 16.06
N SER A 174 2.12 5.16 15.83
CA SER A 174 1.61 3.78 15.78
C SER A 174 1.42 3.37 14.33
N LEU A 175 1.99 2.23 13.97
CA LEU A 175 1.89 1.65 12.64
C LEU A 175 1.23 0.29 12.79
N VAL A 176 -0.05 0.21 12.41
CA VAL A 176 -0.91 -0.93 12.71
C VAL A 176 -1.08 -1.85 11.50
N PRO A 177 -1.20 -3.16 11.68
CA PRO A 177 -1.53 -4.09 10.61
C PRO A 177 -3.05 -4.16 10.42
N ASP A 178 -3.51 -4.74 9.31
CA ASP A 178 -4.85 -5.21 9.01
C ASP A 178 -5.99 -4.16 9.04
N GLU A 179 -5.68 -2.89 8.85
CA GLU A 179 -6.68 -1.83 8.75
C GLU A 179 -7.67 -2.12 7.61
N GLU A 180 -7.17 -2.43 6.43
CA GLU A 180 -7.93 -2.69 5.19
C GLU A 180 -8.88 -3.89 5.25
N ILE A 181 -8.77 -4.70 6.29
CA ILE A 181 -9.64 -5.84 6.57
C ILE A 181 -10.38 -5.73 7.90
N GLY A 182 -10.39 -4.53 8.50
CA GLY A 182 -11.20 -4.16 9.66
C GLY A 182 -10.45 -3.91 10.95
N GLY A 183 -9.10 -4.01 10.98
CA GLY A 183 -8.26 -3.61 12.12
C GLY A 183 -8.42 -4.41 13.41
N PHE A 184 -9.08 -5.58 13.35
CA PHE A 184 -9.47 -6.34 14.55
C PHE A 184 -8.31 -6.93 15.32
N ASP A 185 -7.23 -7.30 14.65
CA ASP A 185 -6.07 -7.97 15.26
C ASP A 185 -4.91 -7.00 15.55
N GLY A 186 -4.93 -5.82 14.91
CA GLY A 186 -3.96 -4.75 15.09
C GLY A 186 -4.49 -3.63 15.97
N ALA A 187 -5.09 -2.61 15.37
CA ALA A 187 -5.51 -1.39 16.07
C ALA A 187 -6.49 -1.68 17.22
N ALA A 188 -7.50 -2.54 17.03
CA ALA A 188 -8.46 -2.88 18.07
C ALA A 188 -7.79 -3.52 19.29
N LYS A 189 -6.87 -4.46 19.08
CA LYS A 189 -6.12 -5.10 20.18
C LYS A 189 -5.17 -4.11 20.87
N PHE A 190 -4.54 -3.24 20.09
CA PHE A 190 -3.61 -2.26 20.60
C PHE A 190 -4.31 -1.26 21.55
N VAL A 191 -5.45 -0.68 21.13
CA VAL A 191 -6.14 0.32 21.96
C VAL A 191 -6.71 -0.26 23.26
N GLU A 192 -6.96 -1.56 23.33
CA GLU A 192 -7.41 -2.27 24.53
C GLU A 192 -6.23 -2.67 25.45
N SER A 193 -4.99 -2.60 24.99
CA SER A 193 -3.80 -3.08 25.70
C SER A 193 -3.34 -2.16 26.83
N GLU A 194 -2.56 -2.72 27.76
CA GLU A 194 -1.91 -1.92 28.82
C GLU A 194 -0.80 -1.03 28.23
N GLU A 195 -0.19 -1.44 27.13
CA GLU A 195 0.80 -0.65 26.41
C GLU A 195 0.18 0.66 25.91
N PHE A 196 -1.00 0.62 25.30
CA PHE A 196 -1.70 1.82 24.84
C PHE A 196 -2.14 2.72 26.01
N LYS A 197 -2.70 2.14 27.07
CA LYS A 197 -3.06 2.88 28.27
C LYS A 197 -1.86 3.61 28.88
N GLY A 198 -0.69 2.97 28.85
CA GLY A 198 0.57 3.54 29.33
C GLY A 198 1.10 4.72 28.48
N LEU A 199 0.59 4.94 27.26
CA LEU A 199 1.00 6.07 26.42
C LEU A 199 0.46 7.43 26.90
N ASN A 200 -0.51 7.45 27.82
CA ASN A 200 -1.15 8.68 28.31
C ASN A 200 -1.64 9.58 27.16
N VAL A 201 -2.41 9.03 26.22
CA VAL A 201 -2.84 9.70 25.00
C VAL A 201 -3.77 10.87 25.31
N GLY A 202 -3.43 12.06 24.85
CA GLY A 202 -4.29 13.23 24.92
C GLY A 202 -4.93 13.61 23.60
N PHE A 203 -4.29 13.26 22.49
CA PHE A 203 -4.80 13.54 21.15
C PHE A 203 -4.21 12.50 20.18
N ALA A 204 -5.04 12.06 19.22
CA ALA A 204 -4.62 11.20 18.14
C ALA A 204 -4.93 11.83 16.77
N LEU A 205 -4.02 11.67 15.84
CA LEU A 205 -4.23 11.91 14.41
C LEU A 205 -4.13 10.58 13.69
N ASP A 206 -5.05 10.37 12.80
CA ASP A 206 -5.08 9.22 11.90
C ASP A 206 -5.14 9.70 10.45
N GLU A 207 -5.22 8.78 9.51
CA GLU A 207 -5.43 9.11 8.12
C GLU A 207 -6.78 9.79 7.90
N GLY A 208 -6.89 10.47 6.77
CA GLY A 208 -8.13 11.07 6.30
C GLY A 208 -8.26 10.88 4.79
N GLN A 209 -9.12 11.64 4.16
CA GLN A 209 -9.24 11.63 2.71
C GLN A 209 -8.28 12.63 2.06
N ALA A 210 -7.70 12.24 0.93
CA ALA A 210 -6.89 13.15 0.13
C ALA A 210 -7.68 14.41 -0.24
N SER A 211 -7.07 15.58 -0.03
CA SER A 211 -7.67 16.84 -0.45
C SER A 211 -7.53 17.03 -1.97
N PRO A 212 -8.59 17.46 -2.67
CA PRO A 212 -8.49 17.77 -4.10
C PRO A 212 -7.83 19.12 -4.39
N GLY A 213 -7.56 19.95 -3.36
CA GLY A 213 -6.96 21.27 -3.44
C GLY A 213 -5.83 21.47 -2.45
N ASP A 214 -5.41 22.71 -2.26
CA ASP A 214 -4.29 23.09 -1.39
C ASP A 214 -4.65 23.14 0.10
N GLU A 215 -5.91 22.97 0.46
CA GLU A 215 -6.38 22.98 1.82
C GLU A 215 -6.30 21.61 2.48
N PHE A 216 -5.79 21.53 3.70
CA PHE A 216 -5.88 20.32 4.51
C PHE A 216 -7.29 20.18 5.09
N ARG A 217 -7.90 19.01 4.88
CA ARG A 217 -9.19 18.67 5.48
C ARG A 217 -8.96 17.92 6.77
N VAL A 218 -9.63 18.32 7.83
CA VAL A 218 -9.63 17.65 9.11
C VAL A 218 -10.99 17.03 9.33
N PHE A 219 -11.02 15.70 9.46
CA PHE A 219 -12.21 14.95 9.81
C PHE A 219 -12.18 14.71 11.32
N TYR A 220 -13.29 15.01 12.00
CA TYR A 220 -13.39 14.89 13.45
C TYR A 220 -14.31 13.76 13.91
N SER A 221 -14.87 13.01 12.95
CA SER A 221 -15.65 11.80 13.18
C SER A 221 -15.67 10.92 11.95
N ASP A 222 -15.76 9.61 12.15
CA ASP A 222 -15.92 8.63 11.11
C ASP A 222 -17.36 8.14 11.02
N ARG A 223 -17.71 7.61 9.84
CA ARG A 223 -18.97 6.91 9.62
C ARG A 223 -18.75 5.42 9.84
N VAL A 224 -19.76 4.76 10.39
CA VAL A 224 -19.74 3.32 10.59
C VAL A 224 -20.03 2.62 9.27
N PRO A 225 -19.12 1.77 8.73
CA PRO A 225 -19.41 0.95 7.56
C PRO A 225 -20.35 -0.21 7.93
N TRP A 226 -21.41 -0.39 7.13
CA TRP A 226 -22.32 -1.52 7.24
C TRP A 226 -22.26 -2.36 5.99
N ASN A 227 -22.11 -3.67 6.18
CA ASN A 227 -22.17 -4.64 5.10
C ASN A 227 -23.56 -5.27 5.05
N LEU A 228 -24.35 -4.89 4.04
CA LEU A 228 -25.67 -5.48 3.80
C LEU A 228 -25.52 -6.64 2.79
N LYS A 229 -25.87 -7.85 3.22
CA LYS A 229 -25.95 -9.02 2.35
C LYS A 229 -27.40 -9.43 2.12
N ILE A 230 -27.90 -9.24 0.91
CA ILE A 230 -29.23 -9.65 0.49
C ILE A 230 -29.15 -11.03 -0.17
N ARG A 231 -29.94 -11.98 0.31
CA ARG A 231 -30.08 -13.30 -0.29
C ARG A 231 -31.51 -13.48 -0.75
N ALA A 232 -31.74 -13.46 -2.05
CA ALA A 232 -33.03 -13.76 -2.65
C ALA A 232 -33.20 -15.27 -2.82
N LYS A 233 -34.36 -15.76 -2.47
CA LYS A 233 -34.82 -17.14 -2.71
C LYS A 233 -36.09 -17.10 -3.56
N GLY A 234 -36.30 -18.10 -4.38
CA GLY A 234 -37.47 -18.18 -5.23
C GLY A 234 -37.75 -19.62 -5.69
N ARG A 235 -38.83 -19.81 -6.38
CA ARG A 235 -39.22 -21.11 -6.91
C ARG A 235 -38.41 -21.42 -8.17
N PRO A 236 -37.94 -22.65 -8.34
CA PRO A 236 -37.37 -23.09 -9.62
C PRO A 236 -38.54 -23.34 -10.62
N GLY A 237 -38.20 -23.20 -11.90
CA GLY A 237 -39.18 -23.44 -12.97
C GLY A 237 -38.53 -23.74 -14.31
N HIS A 238 -39.28 -24.28 -15.24
CA HIS A 238 -38.83 -24.54 -16.60
C HIS A 238 -38.82 -23.22 -17.40
N GLY A 239 -37.73 -22.92 -18.07
CA GLY A 239 -37.49 -21.63 -18.76
C GLY A 239 -38.52 -21.28 -19.87
N SER A 240 -39.34 -22.25 -20.35
CA SER A 240 -40.41 -21.99 -21.30
C SER A 240 -41.72 -21.48 -20.65
N ARG A 241 -41.78 -21.39 -19.35
CA ARG A 241 -42.98 -20.94 -18.60
C ARG A 241 -42.62 -19.73 -17.77
N MET A 242 -43.61 -18.83 -17.66
CA MET A 242 -43.50 -17.70 -16.73
C MET A 242 -43.92 -18.12 -15.32
N TYR A 243 -43.15 -17.71 -14.34
CA TYR A 243 -43.44 -17.93 -12.91
C TYR A 243 -43.16 -16.64 -12.17
N ASP A 244 -44.03 -16.32 -11.23
CA ASP A 244 -43.82 -15.22 -10.30
C ASP A 244 -42.91 -15.66 -9.15
N GLY A 245 -42.05 -14.75 -8.70
CA GLY A 245 -41.22 -14.93 -7.51
C GLY A 245 -40.06 -15.89 -7.72
N SER A 246 -39.42 -15.87 -8.89
CA SER A 246 -38.12 -16.52 -9.09
C SER A 246 -37.04 -15.85 -8.23
N ALA A 247 -35.99 -16.58 -7.89
CA ALA A 247 -34.92 -16.02 -7.07
C ALA A 247 -34.21 -14.81 -7.74
N VAL A 248 -34.05 -14.84 -9.07
CA VAL A 248 -33.46 -13.74 -9.82
C VAL A 248 -34.39 -12.52 -9.85
N GLU A 249 -35.67 -12.71 -10.07
CA GLU A 249 -36.67 -11.64 -10.02
C GLU A 249 -36.66 -10.93 -8.65
N ASN A 250 -36.82 -11.70 -7.56
CA ASN A 250 -36.76 -11.17 -6.20
C ASN A 250 -35.43 -10.45 -5.89
N LEU A 251 -34.32 -10.90 -6.46
CA LEU A 251 -33.02 -10.21 -6.33
C LEU A 251 -33.05 -8.87 -7.07
N MET A 252 -33.55 -8.83 -8.30
CA MET A 252 -33.63 -7.61 -9.10
C MET A 252 -34.53 -6.56 -8.43
N GLU A 253 -35.67 -6.95 -7.88
CA GLU A 253 -36.52 -6.06 -7.08
C GLU A 253 -35.79 -5.51 -5.86
N SER A 254 -35.05 -6.35 -5.15
CA SER A 254 -34.24 -5.91 -4.01
C SER A 254 -33.15 -4.91 -4.43
N VAL A 255 -32.47 -5.16 -5.54
CA VAL A 255 -31.46 -4.24 -6.11
C VAL A 255 -32.09 -2.91 -6.51
N GLU A 256 -33.30 -2.94 -7.09
CA GLU A 256 -34.02 -1.72 -7.46
C GLU A 256 -34.34 -0.85 -6.24
N VAL A 257 -34.83 -1.45 -5.14
CA VAL A 257 -35.12 -0.72 -3.88
C VAL A 257 -33.82 -0.05 -3.35
N VAL A 258 -32.72 -0.78 -3.32
CA VAL A 258 -31.41 -0.23 -2.86
C VAL A 258 -30.94 0.88 -3.79
N SER A 259 -31.09 0.73 -5.10
CA SER A 259 -30.70 1.73 -6.10
C SER A 259 -31.50 3.02 -5.95
N ARG A 260 -32.80 2.92 -5.78
CA ARG A 260 -33.66 4.10 -5.55
C ARG A 260 -33.31 4.84 -4.26
N PHE A 261 -33.01 4.10 -3.18
CA PHE A 261 -32.54 4.72 -1.94
C PHE A 261 -31.22 5.46 -2.17
N ARG A 262 -30.24 4.80 -2.85
CA ARG A 262 -28.97 5.42 -3.21
C ARG A 262 -29.18 6.72 -4.00
N GLU A 263 -30.03 6.69 -5.03
CA GLU A 263 -30.34 7.88 -5.82
C GLU A 263 -30.91 9.01 -4.96
N SER A 264 -31.84 8.71 -4.07
CA SER A 264 -32.43 9.73 -3.17
C SER A 264 -31.38 10.42 -2.30
N GLN A 265 -30.40 9.68 -1.80
CA GLN A 265 -29.29 10.22 -1.01
C GLN A 265 -28.34 11.05 -1.89
N PHE A 266 -28.04 10.57 -3.08
CA PHE A 266 -27.14 11.24 -4.01
C PHE A 266 -27.75 12.55 -4.58
N ASP A 267 -29.05 12.58 -4.77
CA ASP A 267 -29.76 13.80 -5.23
C ASP A 267 -29.69 14.94 -4.21
N VAL A 268 -29.70 14.62 -2.91
CA VAL A 268 -29.48 15.61 -1.84
C VAL A 268 -28.09 16.24 -1.95
N VAL A 269 -27.06 15.41 -2.21
CA VAL A 269 -25.68 15.88 -2.40
C VAL A 269 -25.54 16.69 -3.68
N LYS A 270 -26.08 16.20 -4.82
CA LYS A 270 -26.07 16.93 -6.10
C LYS A 270 -26.74 18.28 -6.02
N ALA A 271 -27.81 18.38 -5.23
CA ALA A 271 -28.53 19.63 -5.01
C ALA A 271 -27.79 20.60 -4.04
N GLY A 272 -26.62 20.24 -3.53
CA GLY A 272 -25.86 21.04 -2.56
C GLY A 272 -26.55 21.21 -1.21
N LYS A 273 -27.50 20.32 -0.87
CA LYS A 273 -28.26 20.38 0.39
C LYS A 273 -27.54 19.66 1.54
N ALA A 274 -26.59 18.78 1.23
CA ALA A 274 -25.75 18.10 2.19
C ALA A 274 -24.41 17.71 1.56
N LEU A 275 -23.39 17.50 2.39
CA LEU A 275 -22.11 16.94 1.98
C LEU A 275 -22.20 15.40 1.87
N ASN A 276 -21.26 14.78 1.18
CA ASN A 276 -21.19 13.32 1.09
C ASN A 276 -21.14 12.62 2.46
N GLY A 277 -20.56 13.26 3.48
CA GLY A 277 -20.50 12.77 4.85
C GLY A 277 -21.81 12.85 5.63
N GLU A 278 -22.78 13.64 5.16
CA GLU A 278 -24.04 13.92 5.86
C GLU A 278 -25.22 13.08 5.34
N VAL A 279 -25.00 12.24 4.34
CA VAL A 279 -25.98 11.32 3.78
C VAL A 279 -25.54 9.87 3.95
N VAL A 280 -26.48 8.93 3.87
CA VAL A 280 -26.14 7.50 3.87
C VAL A 280 -25.61 7.11 2.49
N SER A 281 -24.32 6.85 2.37
CA SER A 281 -23.75 6.33 1.12
C SER A 281 -24.00 4.83 0.98
N VAL A 282 -24.57 4.43 -0.14
CA VAL A 282 -24.83 3.02 -0.46
C VAL A 282 -24.22 2.70 -1.81
N ASN A 283 -23.33 1.71 -1.84
CA ASN A 283 -22.67 1.28 -3.06
C ASN A 283 -22.80 -0.23 -3.21
N PRO A 284 -23.51 -0.74 -4.23
CA PRO A 284 -23.51 -2.15 -4.57
C PRO A 284 -22.11 -2.56 -5.04
N VAL A 285 -21.49 -3.51 -4.36
CA VAL A 285 -20.10 -3.94 -4.65
C VAL A 285 -20.03 -5.35 -5.24
N TYR A 286 -21.08 -6.15 -5.09
CA TYR A 286 -21.10 -7.51 -5.58
C TYR A 286 -22.52 -8.01 -5.85
N VAL A 287 -22.73 -8.65 -7.00
CA VAL A 287 -23.98 -9.37 -7.36
C VAL A 287 -23.62 -10.72 -7.94
N LYS A 288 -24.29 -11.77 -7.46
CA LYS A 288 -24.21 -13.11 -8.03
C LYS A 288 -25.62 -13.66 -8.21
N ALA A 289 -25.98 -14.06 -9.42
CA ALA A 289 -27.29 -14.62 -9.74
C ALA A 289 -27.17 -15.74 -10.77
N GLY A 290 -28.11 -16.69 -10.72
CA GLY A 290 -28.21 -17.78 -11.67
C GLY A 290 -27.21 -18.91 -11.42
N VAL A 291 -27.28 -19.92 -12.28
CA VAL A 291 -26.32 -21.01 -12.40
C VAL A 291 -25.69 -20.83 -13.77
N VAL A 292 -24.35 -20.81 -13.82
CA VAL A 292 -23.64 -20.78 -15.10
C VAL A 292 -23.90 -22.12 -15.76
N SER A 293 -24.54 -22.14 -16.94
CA SER A 293 -24.59 -23.34 -17.76
C SER A 293 -23.25 -23.47 -18.48
N GLU A 294 -22.71 -24.67 -18.49
CA GLU A 294 -21.49 -25.02 -19.26
C GLU A 294 -21.89 -25.37 -20.72
N ASP A 295 -22.51 -24.43 -21.43
CA ASP A 295 -22.79 -24.60 -22.86
C ASP A 295 -21.75 -23.86 -23.70
#